data_df69dac503704d061639cbb9014fa51a
#
_entry.id   df69dac503704d061639cbb9014fa51a
#
_cell.length_a   1.000
_cell.length_b   1.000
_cell.length_c   1.000
_cell.angle_alpha   90.00
_cell.angle_beta   90.00
_cell.angle_gamma   90.00
#
_symmetry.space_group_name_H-M   'P 1'
#
loop_
_entity.id
_entity.type
_entity.pdbx_description
1 polymer ?
#
loop_
_entity_poly.entity_id
_entity_poly.type
_entity_poly.pdbx_seq_one_letter_code
_entity_poly.pdbx_strand_id
1 'polypeptide(L)'
;MPRKGPAPRRDLMPDPVHRSVLVTQLVNKVLWRGKRSLAERIVYDALAQMEQKTGTEPLTTLKRALDNVKPALEVRSRRVGGATYQVPVEVRPRRSTTLAIRWIIGFSRQRREKTMAERLANELLDAANGIGASVKRRDDLHKMAESNKAFAHYRW
;
A
#
# COMPACT_ATOMS: atom_id res chain seq x y z
N MET A 1 17.68 -17.70 7.44
CA MET A 1 18.07 -16.59 6.54
C MET A 1 19.10 -17.13 5.55
N PRO A 2 19.04 -16.78 4.28
CA PRO A 2 20.00 -17.23 3.30
C PRO A 2 21.38 -16.61 3.60
N ARG A 3 22.43 -17.46 3.62
CA ARG A 3 23.81 -17.01 3.92
C ARG A 3 24.48 -16.30 2.74
N LYS A 4 24.11 -16.65 1.50
CA LYS A 4 24.79 -16.21 0.26
C LYS A 4 24.05 -15.07 -0.47
N GLY A 5 23.10 -14.39 0.14
CA GLY A 5 22.38 -13.30 -0.47
C GLY A 5 20.87 -13.35 -0.22
N PRO A 6 20.10 -12.38 -0.76
CA PRO A 6 18.65 -12.36 -0.62
C PRO A 6 18.03 -13.56 -1.36
N ALA A 7 16.90 -14.07 -0.82
CA ALA A 7 16.16 -15.13 -1.48
C ALA A 7 15.70 -14.72 -2.89
N PRO A 8 15.69 -15.65 -3.86
CA PRO A 8 15.21 -15.37 -5.21
C PRO A 8 13.77 -14.91 -5.17
N ARG A 9 13.44 -13.92 -5.98
CA ARG A 9 12.09 -13.38 -6.06
C ARG A 9 11.23 -14.27 -6.95
N ARG A 10 10.03 -14.59 -6.49
CA ARG A 10 9.05 -15.27 -7.31
C ARG A 10 8.32 -14.26 -8.18
N ASP A 11 8.11 -14.59 -9.45
CA ASP A 11 7.27 -13.80 -10.33
C ASP A 11 5.80 -14.00 -9.96
N LEU A 12 5.05 -12.90 -9.96
CA LEU A 12 3.62 -12.92 -9.69
C LEU A 12 2.86 -13.04 -11.00
N MET A 13 2.08 -14.09 -11.13
CA MET A 13 1.13 -14.21 -12.23
C MET A 13 0.07 -13.10 -12.15
N PRO A 14 -0.29 -12.48 -13.27
CA PRO A 14 -1.40 -11.53 -13.31
C PRO A 14 -2.71 -12.23 -12.95
N ASP A 15 -3.63 -11.47 -12.37
CA ASP A 15 -4.96 -11.95 -12.03
C ASP A 15 -5.72 -12.41 -13.28
N PRO A 16 -6.42 -13.56 -13.26
CA PRO A 16 -7.09 -14.10 -14.43
C PRO A 16 -8.26 -13.24 -14.94
N VAL A 17 -8.96 -12.55 -14.04
CA VAL A 17 -10.12 -11.72 -14.39
C VAL A 17 -9.68 -10.37 -14.92
N HIS A 18 -8.88 -9.65 -14.15
CA HIS A 18 -8.45 -8.28 -14.48
C HIS A 18 -7.09 -8.22 -15.21
N ARG A 19 -6.42 -9.34 -15.44
CA ARG A 19 -5.09 -9.44 -16.10
C ARG A 19 -4.05 -8.47 -15.52
N SER A 20 -4.14 -8.20 -14.22
CA SER A 20 -3.33 -7.20 -13.50
C SER A 20 -2.54 -7.80 -12.34
N VAL A 21 -1.23 -7.57 -12.33
CA VAL A 21 -0.35 -7.95 -11.21
C VAL A 21 -0.68 -7.17 -9.93
N LEU A 22 -1.20 -5.93 -10.05
CA LEU A 22 -1.60 -5.14 -8.89
C LEU A 22 -2.78 -5.78 -8.14
N VAL A 23 -3.74 -6.34 -8.88
CA VAL A 23 -4.87 -7.08 -8.28
C VAL A 23 -4.36 -8.32 -7.56
N THR A 24 -3.46 -9.10 -8.17
CA THR A 24 -2.82 -10.24 -7.51
C THR A 24 -2.10 -9.84 -6.22
N GLN A 25 -1.38 -8.71 -6.22
CA GLN A 25 -0.72 -8.20 -5.01
C GLN A 25 -1.73 -7.81 -3.93
N LEU A 26 -2.84 -7.22 -4.32
CA LEU A 26 -3.93 -6.84 -3.41
C LEU A 26 -4.56 -8.08 -2.79
N VAL A 27 -4.91 -9.09 -3.59
CA VAL A 27 -5.45 -10.39 -3.14
C VAL A 27 -4.48 -11.06 -2.15
N ASN A 28 -3.20 -11.15 -2.51
CA ASN A 28 -2.18 -11.74 -1.65
C ASN A 28 -2.04 -11.02 -0.30
N LYS A 29 -2.35 -9.73 -0.24
CA LYS A 29 -2.28 -8.95 1.00
C LYS A 29 -3.58 -9.02 1.81
N VAL A 30 -4.73 -9.16 1.17
CA VAL A 30 -6.02 -9.40 1.83
C VAL A 30 -6.06 -10.81 2.43
N LEU A 31 -5.39 -11.76 1.79
CA LEU A 31 -5.32 -13.16 2.17
C LEU A 31 -5.05 -13.34 3.68
N TRP A 32 -5.88 -14.18 4.32
CA TRP A 32 -5.76 -14.57 5.72
C TRP A 32 -5.88 -16.08 5.86
N ARG A 33 -4.98 -16.71 6.62
CA ARG A 33 -4.96 -18.16 6.88
C ARG A 33 -5.04 -19.04 5.62
N GLY A 34 -4.50 -18.56 4.48
CA GLY A 34 -4.47 -19.33 3.23
C GLY A 34 -5.79 -19.41 2.46
N LYS A 35 -6.87 -18.74 2.90
CA LYS A 35 -8.18 -18.77 2.23
C LYS A 35 -8.19 -17.86 0.98
N ARG A 36 -7.55 -18.31 -0.10
CA ARG A 36 -7.34 -17.52 -1.30
C ARG A 36 -8.64 -17.20 -2.05
N SER A 37 -9.51 -18.16 -2.22
CA SER A 37 -10.81 -17.97 -2.90
C SER A 37 -11.68 -16.90 -2.23
N LEU A 38 -11.65 -16.84 -0.89
CA LEU A 38 -12.33 -15.80 -0.14
C LEU A 38 -11.68 -14.42 -0.37
N ALA A 39 -10.35 -14.36 -0.39
CA ALA A 39 -9.64 -13.09 -0.64
C ALA A 39 -9.89 -12.57 -2.06
N GLU A 40 -9.92 -13.44 -3.07
CA GLU A 40 -10.27 -13.10 -4.45
C GLU A 40 -11.69 -12.55 -4.54
N ARG A 41 -12.67 -13.23 -3.93
CA ARG A 41 -14.05 -12.75 -3.87
C ARG A 41 -14.15 -11.35 -3.25
N ILE A 42 -13.54 -11.13 -2.09
CA ILE A 42 -13.54 -9.82 -1.41
C ILE A 42 -12.98 -8.72 -2.33
N VAL A 43 -11.89 -8.99 -3.03
CA VAL A 43 -11.26 -7.99 -3.91
C VAL A 43 -12.11 -7.73 -5.15
N TYR A 44 -12.67 -8.77 -5.77
CA TYR A 44 -13.54 -8.62 -6.94
C TYR A 44 -14.83 -7.88 -6.60
N ASP A 45 -15.48 -8.23 -5.49
CA ASP A 45 -16.67 -7.52 -5.00
C ASP A 45 -16.36 -6.04 -4.70
N ALA A 46 -15.18 -5.76 -4.13
CA ALA A 46 -14.75 -4.38 -3.87
C ALA A 46 -14.53 -3.59 -5.17
N LEU A 47 -13.89 -4.19 -6.17
CA LEU A 47 -13.66 -3.57 -7.47
C LEU A 47 -14.98 -3.33 -8.21
N ALA A 48 -15.92 -4.29 -8.19
CA ALA A 48 -17.26 -4.14 -8.77
C ALA A 48 -18.05 -3.01 -8.10
N GLN A 49 -18.00 -2.89 -6.75
CA GLN A 49 -18.64 -1.79 -6.03
C GLN A 49 -18.01 -0.43 -6.37
N MET A 50 -16.70 -0.37 -6.58
CA MET A 50 -16.04 0.86 -7.04
C MET A 50 -16.53 1.28 -8.42
N GLU A 51 -16.63 0.34 -9.37
CA GLU A 51 -17.13 0.59 -10.71
C GLU A 51 -18.57 1.10 -10.68
N GLN A 52 -19.45 0.46 -9.91
CA GLN A 52 -20.84 0.90 -9.72
C GLN A 52 -20.96 2.33 -9.18
N LYS A 53 -20.06 2.73 -8.27
CA LYS A 53 -20.09 4.06 -7.65
C LYS A 53 -19.46 5.15 -8.50
N THR A 54 -18.46 4.83 -9.30
CA THR A 54 -17.67 5.82 -10.06
C THR A 54 -18.01 5.84 -11.54
N GLY A 55 -18.59 4.76 -12.08
CA GLY A 55 -18.81 4.59 -13.53
C GLY A 55 -17.52 4.50 -14.34
N THR A 56 -16.36 4.35 -13.69
CA THR A 56 -15.05 4.27 -14.33
C THR A 56 -14.45 2.88 -14.19
N GLU A 57 -13.54 2.53 -15.11
CA GLU A 57 -12.83 1.27 -15.06
C GLU A 57 -12.16 1.04 -13.68
N PRO A 58 -12.40 -0.10 -13.02
CA PRO A 58 -11.91 -0.34 -11.65
C PRO A 58 -10.39 -0.33 -11.55
N LEU A 59 -9.67 -0.77 -12.58
CA LEU A 59 -8.20 -0.75 -12.59
C LEU A 59 -7.63 0.66 -12.64
N THR A 60 -8.28 1.58 -13.36
CA THR A 60 -7.86 2.99 -13.42
C THR A 60 -8.04 3.66 -12.06
N THR A 61 -9.17 3.45 -11.41
CA THR A 61 -9.44 3.95 -10.06
C THR A 61 -8.47 3.34 -9.03
N LEU A 62 -8.19 2.03 -9.12
CA LEU A 62 -7.22 1.34 -8.27
C LEU A 62 -5.81 1.93 -8.43
N LYS A 63 -5.34 2.15 -9.66
CA LYS A 63 -4.02 2.76 -9.92
C LYS A 63 -3.94 4.16 -9.31
N ARG A 64 -4.96 4.98 -9.55
CA ARG A 64 -5.06 6.34 -8.99
C ARG A 64 -5.04 6.33 -7.46
N ALA A 65 -5.79 5.43 -6.82
CA ALA A 65 -5.79 5.26 -5.37
C ALA A 65 -4.40 4.88 -4.85
N LEU A 66 -3.74 3.91 -5.49
CA LEU A 66 -2.39 3.51 -5.11
C LEU A 66 -1.39 4.65 -5.29
N ASP A 67 -1.43 5.39 -6.40
CA ASP A 67 -0.51 6.49 -6.68
C ASP A 67 -0.66 7.62 -5.65
N ASN A 68 -1.89 7.90 -5.21
CA ASN A 68 -2.14 8.86 -4.14
C ASN A 68 -1.63 8.41 -2.76
N VAL A 69 -1.48 7.12 -2.51
CA VAL A 69 -1.03 6.57 -1.22
C VAL A 69 0.46 6.23 -1.21
N LYS A 70 1.08 6.06 -2.37
CA LYS A 70 2.52 5.73 -2.47
C LYS A 70 3.39 6.80 -1.81
N PRO A 71 4.23 6.45 -0.80
CA PRO A 71 5.16 7.40 -0.23
C PRO A 71 6.40 7.56 -1.13
N ALA A 72 6.89 8.79 -1.26
CA ALA A 72 8.17 9.10 -1.91
C ALA A 72 9.35 8.97 -0.93
N LEU A 73 9.12 9.32 0.35
CA LEU A 73 10.11 9.30 1.40
C LEU A 73 9.69 8.37 2.54
N GLU A 74 10.65 7.76 3.20
CA GLU A 74 10.48 7.08 4.49
C GLU A 74 11.55 7.55 5.47
N VAL A 75 11.30 7.41 6.75
CA VAL A 75 12.26 7.73 7.81
C VAL A 75 12.87 6.45 8.33
N ARG A 76 14.20 6.38 8.37
CA ARG A 76 14.95 5.25 8.93
C ARG A 76 15.82 5.71 10.09
N SER A 77 15.80 4.97 11.17
CA SER A 77 16.67 5.21 12.29
C SER A 77 18.11 4.79 11.95
N ARG A 78 19.07 5.65 12.27
CA ARG A 78 20.50 5.40 12.13
C ARG A 78 21.22 5.81 13.42
N ARG A 79 22.11 4.96 13.88
CA ARG A 79 22.93 5.24 15.05
C ARG A 79 24.28 5.82 14.63
N VAL A 80 24.60 7.02 15.11
CA VAL A 80 25.86 7.72 14.84
C VAL A 80 26.41 8.21 16.17
N GLY A 81 27.63 7.80 16.53
CA GLY A 81 28.28 8.26 17.77
C GLY A 81 27.48 7.99 19.06
N GLY A 82 26.68 6.91 19.10
CA GLY A 82 25.85 6.58 20.26
C GLY A 82 24.43 7.19 20.25
N ALA A 83 24.17 8.23 19.47
CA ALA A 83 22.85 8.82 19.30
C ALA A 83 22.10 8.18 18.11
N THR A 84 20.78 8.09 18.22
CA THR A 84 19.93 7.55 17.15
C THR A 84 19.21 8.69 16.45
N TYR A 85 19.48 8.83 15.15
CA TYR A 85 18.88 9.85 14.30
C TYR A 85 17.84 9.23 13.35
N GLN A 86 16.79 9.98 13.08
CA GLN A 86 15.76 9.62 12.11
C GLN A 86 16.14 10.25 10.76
N VAL A 87 16.65 9.41 9.84
CA VAL A 87 17.18 9.89 8.55
C VAL A 87 16.13 9.69 7.46
N PRO A 88 15.73 10.74 6.73
CA PRO A 88 14.83 10.62 5.57
C PRO A 88 15.56 9.95 4.40
N VAL A 89 14.91 8.94 3.81
CA VAL A 89 15.45 8.16 2.68
C VAL A 89 14.37 8.01 1.61
N GLU A 90 14.76 8.10 0.34
CA GLU A 90 13.86 7.82 -0.78
C GLU A 90 13.39 6.37 -0.80
N VAL A 91 12.12 6.16 -1.09
CA VAL A 91 11.51 4.83 -1.14
C VAL A 91 11.63 4.26 -2.55
N ARG A 92 12.22 3.09 -2.68
CA ARG A 92 12.27 2.38 -3.96
C ARG A 92 10.85 2.07 -4.47
N PRO A 93 10.57 2.17 -5.80
CA PRO A 93 9.21 2.05 -6.36
C PRO A 93 8.45 0.79 -5.91
N ARG A 94 9.12 -0.36 -5.88
CA ARG A 94 8.51 -1.61 -5.42
C ARG A 94 8.10 -1.57 -3.95
N ARG A 95 8.91 -0.95 -3.09
CA ARG A 95 8.60 -0.80 -1.67
C ARG A 95 7.46 0.19 -1.47
N SER A 96 7.44 1.28 -2.22
CA SER A 96 6.37 2.28 -2.20
C SER A 96 5.02 1.64 -2.52
N THR A 97 4.93 0.83 -3.59
CA THR A 97 3.72 0.06 -3.92
C THR A 97 3.32 -0.91 -2.79
N THR A 98 4.30 -1.62 -2.22
CA THR A 98 4.03 -2.56 -1.11
C THR A 98 3.50 -1.85 0.13
N LEU A 99 4.04 -0.68 0.45
CA LEU A 99 3.59 0.15 1.57
C LEU A 99 2.16 0.66 1.33
N ALA A 100 1.87 1.18 0.13
CA ALA A 100 0.54 1.66 -0.25
C ALA A 100 -0.52 0.56 -0.08
N ILE A 101 -0.29 -0.63 -0.65
CA ILE A 101 -1.21 -1.78 -0.51
C ILE A 101 -1.38 -2.18 0.96
N ARG A 102 -0.30 -2.20 1.74
CA ARG A 102 -0.34 -2.53 3.17
C ARG A 102 -1.19 -1.54 3.96
N TRP A 103 -1.04 -0.25 3.70
CA TRP A 103 -1.78 0.79 4.40
C TRP A 103 -3.27 0.76 4.04
N ILE A 104 -3.60 0.70 2.75
CA ILE A 104 -4.99 0.60 2.29
C ILE A 104 -5.70 -0.57 2.98
N ILE A 105 -5.13 -1.77 2.95
CA ILE A 105 -5.75 -2.94 3.57
C ILE A 105 -5.78 -2.84 5.10
N GLY A 106 -4.72 -2.28 5.70
CA GLY A 106 -4.67 -2.06 7.14
C GLY A 106 -5.76 -1.13 7.64
N PHE A 107 -5.96 0.00 6.96
CA PHE A 107 -7.01 0.95 7.30
C PHE A 107 -8.41 0.49 6.88
N SER A 108 -8.55 -0.23 5.76
CA SER A 108 -9.82 -0.89 5.41
C SER A 108 -10.32 -1.79 6.54
N ARG A 109 -9.45 -2.58 7.16
CA ARG A 109 -9.82 -3.45 8.30
C ARG A 109 -10.31 -2.69 9.54
N GLN A 110 -9.93 -1.43 9.71
CA GLN A 110 -10.31 -0.58 10.84
C GLN A 110 -11.63 0.18 10.59
N ARG A 111 -12.14 0.16 9.36
CA ARG A 111 -13.40 0.83 9.00
C ARG A 111 -14.60 0.14 9.67
N ARG A 112 -15.71 0.87 9.78
CA ARG A 112 -16.90 0.44 10.52
C ARG A 112 -17.95 -0.28 9.66
N GLU A 113 -17.77 -0.30 8.33
CA GLU A 113 -18.70 -0.97 7.41
C GLU A 113 -18.81 -2.47 7.73
N LYS A 114 -19.91 -3.10 7.35
CA LYS A 114 -20.26 -4.47 7.72
C LYS A 114 -19.30 -5.48 7.06
N THR A 115 -19.11 -5.39 5.76
CA THR A 115 -18.31 -6.36 5.00
C THR A 115 -16.91 -5.84 4.68
N MET A 116 -15.94 -6.76 4.53
CA MET A 116 -14.58 -6.39 4.13
C MET A 116 -14.51 -5.83 2.70
N ALA A 117 -15.40 -6.29 1.81
CA ALA A 117 -15.51 -5.77 0.44
C ALA A 117 -15.92 -4.30 0.44
N GLU A 118 -16.95 -3.92 1.21
CA GLU A 118 -17.38 -2.53 1.38
C GLU A 118 -16.29 -1.65 1.97
N ARG A 119 -15.62 -2.13 3.03
CA ARG A 119 -14.50 -1.43 3.67
C ARG A 119 -13.37 -1.13 2.69
N LEU A 120 -13.00 -2.13 1.90
CA LEU A 120 -11.94 -2.01 0.90
C LEU A 120 -12.35 -1.08 -0.23
N ALA A 121 -13.57 -1.20 -0.75
CA ALA A 121 -14.10 -0.34 -1.80
C ALA A 121 -14.11 1.13 -1.36
N ASN A 122 -14.63 1.42 -0.17
CA ASN A 122 -14.72 2.78 0.34
C ASN A 122 -13.33 3.38 0.63
N GLU A 123 -12.38 2.60 1.19
CA GLU A 123 -11.01 3.08 1.41
C GLU A 123 -10.29 3.37 0.09
N LEU A 124 -10.49 2.55 -0.94
CA LEU A 124 -9.93 2.78 -2.27
C LEU A 124 -10.54 4.02 -2.95
N LEU A 125 -11.84 4.25 -2.81
CA LEU A 125 -12.51 5.44 -3.32
C LEU A 125 -12.03 6.72 -2.63
N ASP A 126 -11.94 6.69 -1.30
CA ASP A 126 -11.40 7.81 -0.52
C ASP A 126 -9.96 8.11 -0.94
N ALA A 127 -9.12 7.07 -1.06
CA ALA A 127 -7.75 7.21 -1.52
C ALA A 127 -7.64 7.75 -2.96
N ALA A 128 -8.51 7.32 -3.87
CA ALA A 128 -8.55 7.83 -5.24
C ALA A 128 -8.91 9.33 -5.29
N ASN A 129 -9.70 9.80 -4.33
CA ASN A 129 -10.06 11.22 -4.17
C ASN A 129 -9.03 12.02 -3.35
N GLY A 130 -7.91 11.39 -2.93
CA GLY A 130 -6.87 12.06 -2.15
C GLY A 130 -7.22 12.28 -0.68
N ILE A 131 -8.21 11.56 -0.15
CA ILE A 131 -8.67 11.61 1.23
C ILE A 131 -8.56 10.24 1.90
N GLY A 132 -8.90 10.15 3.17
CA GLY A 132 -8.90 8.89 3.91
C GLY A 132 -7.65 8.64 4.74
N ALA A 133 -7.72 7.58 5.56
CA ALA A 133 -6.67 7.26 6.53
C ALA A 133 -5.35 6.83 5.88
N SER A 134 -5.42 6.17 4.73
CA SER A 134 -4.25 5.74 3.97
C SER A 134 -3.45 6.92 3.42
N VAL A 135 -4.12 7.93 2.88
CA VAL A 135 -3.50 9.17 2.38
C VAL A 135 -2.92 9.97 3.55
N LYS A 136 -3.67 10.11 4.64
CA LYS A 136 -3.18 10.77 5.86
C LYS A 136 -1.89 10.11 6.36
N ARG A 137 -1.80 8.77 6.34
CA ARG A 137 -0.59 8.05 6.74
C ARG A 137 0.63 8.41 5.87
N ARG A 138 0.44 8.56 4.55
CA ARG A 138 1.48 9.05 3.64
C ARG A 138 1.93 10.45 4.04
N ASP A 139 0.97 11.34 4.26
CA ASP A 139 1.25 12.75 4.58
C ASP A 139 1.96 12.90 5.92
N ASP A 140 1.57 12.12 6.93
CA ASP A 140 2.24 12.09 8.23
C ASP A 140 3.70 11.61 8.09
N LEU A 141 3.93 10.60 7.24
CA LEU A 141 5.29 10.11 6.97
C LEU A 141 6.14 11.17 6.25
N HIS A 142 5.56 11.87 5.26
CA HIS A 142 6.24 12.95 4.56
C HIS A 142 6.56 14.13 5.49
N LYS A 143 5.63 14.52 6.37
CA LYS A 143 5.87 15.55 7.41
C LYS A 143 7.01 15.15 8.35
N MET A 144 7.03 13.89 8.80
CA MET A 144 8.14 13.39 9.61
C MET A 144 9.48 13.44 8.86
N ALA A 145 9.49 13.07 7.57
CA ALA A 145 10.69 13.12 6.75
C ALA A 145 11.17 14.56 6.54
N GLU A 146 10.26 15.50 6.36
CA GLU A 146 10.56 16.93 6.21
C GLU A 146 11.12 17.53 7.50
N SER A 147 10.51 17.24 8.65
CA SER A 147 10.99 17.67 9.96
C SER A 147 12.41 17.16 10.26
N ASN A 148 12.77 16.00 9.73
CA ASN A 148 14.09 15.40 9.90
C ASN A 148 15.06 15.69 8.75
N LYS A 149 14.72 16.63 7.85
CA LYS A 149 15.52 16.96 6.67
C LYS A 149 16.95 17.40 7.03
N ALA A 150 17.16 18.03 8.17
CA ALA A 150 18.47 18.42 8.67
C ALA A 150 19.44 17.22 8.82
N PHE A 151 18.93 16.02 9.06
CA PHE A 151 19.71 14.78 9.21
C PHE A 151 19.92 14.02 7.89
N ALA A 152 19.48 14.58 6.75
CA ALA A 152 19.60 13.93 5.45
C ALA A 152 21.06 13.65 5.04
N HIS A 153 22.02 14.46 5.53
CA HIS A 153 23.44 14.26 5.28
C HIS A 153 24.00 12.99 5.92
N TYR A 154 23.32 12.38 6.87
CA TYR A 154 23.67 11.07 7.42
C TYR A 154 23.18 9.88 6.53
N ARG A 155 22.63 10.17 5.37
CA ARG A 155 22.24 9.18 4.36
C ARG A 155 23.49 8.54 3.74
N TRP A 156 23.45 7.26 3.51
CA TRP A 156 24.44 6.50 2.75
C TRP A 156 23.94 6.11 1.37
#